data_b981e3093cba93d76a04c7e15a188edb
#
_entry.id   b981e3093cba93d76a04c7e15a188edb
#
_cell.length_a   1.000
_cell.length_b   1.000
_cell.length_c   1.000
_cell.angle_alpha   90.00
_cell.angle_beta   90.00
_cell.angle_gamma   90.00
#
_symmetry.space_group_name_H-M   'P 1'
#
loop_
_entity.id
_entity.type
_entity.pdbx_description
1 polymer ?
#
loop_
_entity_poly.entity_id
_entity_poly.type
_entity_poly.pdbx_seq_one_letter_code
_entity_poly.pdbx_strand_id
1 'polypeptide(L)'
;MIGALVAGLVATGTPAEAAVAKPSASNTGVPAGKALTKYTGPLTITTAGTVIDGKAVYGDLRIQAKNVIIRNSYLHCGTNIPSGNSGCIDANSGTVYNLQVLNNTIIPDRPSYYRDGIVGHEYTARYNHISRTNDGLGIFNKPGGSVNANVTAEYNYIHDLTHWNHDPAHSDGTHNDGIQVQGGQNITIRYNNVVGSVVAGDGPGTYGTNAGSALIVNQNVARIANMVVDSNWFDRGQNSVCIQYRKYSNVTVTLQNNHFGRNQYNFGGGSKYPIRIYSKSKSSVSGLWTNRWEDNMS
;
A
#
# COMPACT_ATOMS: atom_id res chain seq x y z
N MET A 1 19.63 -34.12 62.16
CA MET A 1 19.72 -34.16 60.68
C MET A 1 18.70 -33.20 60.13
N ILE A 2 19.16 -32.04 59.61
CA ILE A 2 18.30 -31.00 59.05
C ILE A 2 18.47 -31.11 57.54
N GLY A 3 17.41 -31.56 56.89
CA GLY A 3 17.39 -31.66 55.42
C GLY A 3 17.10 -30.30 54.79
N ALA A 4 18.02 -29.78 53.95
CA ALA A 4 17.83 -28.57 53.18
C ALA A 4 17.04 -28.89 51.90
N LEU A 5 15.88 -28.24 51.74
CA LEU A 5 15.07 -28.28 50.51
C LEU A 5 15.66 -27.26 49.53
N VAL A 6 16.22 -27.74 48.42
CA VAL A 6 16.64 -26.88 47.29
C VAL A 6 15.44 -26.71 46.36
N ALA A 7 14.84 -25.53 46.37
CA ALA A 7 13.81 -25.15 45.40
C ALA A 7 14.49 -24.73 44.07
N GLY A 8 14.37 -25.57 43.06
CA GLY A 8 14.81 -25.22 41.70
C GLY A 8 13.89 -24.20 41.07
N LEU A 9 14.41 -23.01 40.72
CA LEU A 9 13.72 -22.01 39.90
C LEU A 9 13.63 -22.55 38.45
N VAL A 10 12.45 -22.91 38.01
CA VAL A 10 12.18 -23.15 36.60
C VAL A 10 11.93 -21.80 35.95
N ALA A 11 12.88 -21.28 35.21
CA ALA A 11 12.71 -20.10 34.38
C ALA A 11 11.78 -20.45 33.19
N THR A 12 10.53 -20.05 33.29
CA THR A 12 9.59 -20.10 32.15
C THR A 12 9.95 -18.96 31.20
N GLY A 13 10.86 -19.22 30.25
CA GLY A 13 11.10 -18.30 29.16
C GLY A 13 9.81 -18.17 28.31
N THR A 14 9.25 -16.97 28.20
CA THR A 14 8.23 -16.68 27.20
C THR A 14 8.79 -17.05 25.83
N PRO A 15 8.06 -17.81 24.99
CA PRO A 15 8.52 -18.07 23.63
C PRO A 15 8.73 -16.73 22.91
N ALA A 16 9.90 -16.55 22.32
CA ALA A 16 10.16 -15.39 21.48
C ALA A 16 9.12 -15.40 20.35
N GLU A 17 8.36 -14.32 20.23
CA GLU A 17 7.44 -14.13 19.11
C GLU A 17 8.23 -14.24 17.81
N ALA A 18 7.82 -15.13 16.91
CA ALA A 18 8.52 -15.34 15.65
C ALA A 18 8.57 -14.00 14.88
N ALA A 19 9.76 -13.59 14.51
CA ALA A 19 9.93 -12.34 13.74
C ALA A 19 9.08 -12.39 12.46
N VAL A 20 8.29 -11.35 12.22
CA VAL A 20 7.48 -11.22 11.02
C VAL A 20 8.40 -11.18 9.80
N ALA A 21 8.19 -12.08 8.85
CA ALA A 21 8.98 -12.13 7.62
C ALA A 21 8.65 -10.91 6.73
N LYS A 22 9.70 -10.22 6.24
CA LYS A 22 9.55 -9.13 5.26
C LYS A 22 8.86 -9.64 4.01
N PRO A 23 7.76 -9.00 3.55
CA PRO A 23 7.10 -9.37 2.31
C PRO A 23 8.00 -9.28 1.09
N SER A 24 7.87 -10.24 0.19
CA SER A 24 8.68 -10.38 -1.03
C SER A 24 7.89 -11.15 -2.09
N ALA A 25 8.42 -11.27 -3.29
CA ALA A 25 7.80 -12.07 -4.34
C ALA A 25 7.65 -13.57 -3.99
N SER A 26 8.42 -14.07 -3.01
CA SER A 26 8.38 -15.49 -2.62
C SER A 26 7.31 -15.82 -1.57
N ASN A 27 6.79 -14.81 -0.85
CA ASN A 27 5.83 -15.00 0.24
C ASN A 27 4.56 -14.12 0.12
N THR A 28 4.36 -13.49 -1.05
CA THR A 28 3.16 -12.71 -1.39
C THR A 28 2.65 -13.08 -2.79
N GLY A 29 1.45 -12.64 -3.13
CA GLY A 29 0.84 -12.93 -4.42
C GLY A 29 0.14 -14.29 -4.46
N VAL A 30 -0.05 -14.80 -5.66
CA VAL A 30 -0.66 -16.11 -5.87
C VAL A 30 0.21 -17.18 -5.21
N PRO A 31 -0.36 -18.04 -4.35
CA PRO A 31 0.41 -19.10 -3.70
C PRO A 31 1.11 -20.03 -4.71
N ALA A 32 2.34 -20.43 -4.43
CA ALA A 32 3.12 -21.32 -5.28
C ALA A 32 2.34 -22.62 -5.58
N GLY A 33 2.37 -23.05 -6.82
CA GLY A 33 1.66 -24.26 -7.28
C GLY A 33 0.14 -24.10 -7.44
N LYS A 34 -0.44 -22.93 -7.16
CA LYS A 34 -1.87 -22.70 -7.39
C LYS A 34 -2.18 -22.62 -8.88
N ALA A 35 -2.94 -23.59 -9.39
CA ALA A 35 -3.45 -23.53 -10.75
C ALA A 35 -4.50 -22.43 -10.87
N LEU A 36 -4.38 -21.62 -11.94
CA LEU A 36 -5.33 -20.56 -12.25
C LEU A 36 -6.21 -20.95 -13.43
N THR A 37 -7.49 -20.60 -13.34
CA THR A 37 -8.42 -20.72 -14.46
C THR A 37 -8.82 -19.33 -14.95
N LYS A 38 -9.08 -19.19 -16.25
CA LYS A 38 -9.54 -17.90 -16.80
C LYS A 38 -10.83 -17.45 -16.13
N TYR A 39 -10.85 -16.20 -15.68
CA TYR A 39 -12.09 -15.58 -15.20
C TYR A 39 -13.01 -15.23 -16.38
N THR A 40 -14.26 -15.67 -16.31
CA THR A 40 -15.29 -15.44 -17.34
C THR A 40 -16.51 -14.71 -16.80
N GLY A 41 -16.48 -14.30 -15.52
CA GLY A 41 -17.54 -13.51 -14.90
C GLY A 41 -17.51 -12.02 -15.30
N PRO A 42 -18.46 -11.23 -14.82
CA PRO A 42 -18.50 -9.80 -15.10
C PRO A 42 -17.33 -9.06 -14.46
N LEU A 43 -16.78 -8.06 -15.15
CA LEU A 43 -15.73 -7.19 -14.59
C LEU A 43 -16.30 -6.12 -13.65
N THR A 44 -17.58 -5.76 -13.78
CA THR A 44 -18.28 -4.95 -12.79
C THR A 44 -19.05 -5.86 -11.84
N ILE A 45 -18.61 -5.89 -10.58
CA ILE A 45 -19.13 -6.79 -9.55
C ILE A 45 -20.25 -6.08 -8.78
N THR A 46 -21.48 -6.45 -9.07
CA THR A 46 -22.69 -5.88 -8.44
C THR A 46 -23.37 -6.83 -7.45
N THR A 47 -22.98 -8.09 -7.42
CA THR A 47 -23.55 -9.11 -6.55
C THR A 47 -22.77 -9.20 -5.24
N ALA A 48 -23.47 -8.99 -4.12
CA ALA A 48 -22.87 -9.12 -2.79
C ALA A 48 -22.40 -10.56 -2.52
N GLY A 49 -21.29 -10.69 -1.80
CA GLY A 49 -20.72 -11.99 -1.47
C GLY A 49 -20.00 -12.69 -2.65
N THR A 50 -19.81 -12.02 -3.78
CA THR A 50 -19.05 -12.60 -4.92
C THR A 50 -17.66 -13.00 -4.49
N VAL A 51 -17.24 -14.21 -4.85
CA VAL A 51 -15.89 -14.75 -4.62
C VAL A 51 -15.19 -15.00 -5.95
N ILE A 52 -14.04 -14.37 -6.15
CA ILE A 52 -13.11 -14.62 -7.25
C ILE A 52 -11.88 -15.30 -6.65
N ASP A 53 -11.72 -16.61 -6.85
CA ASP A 53 -10.65 -17.42 -6.24
C ASP A 53 -9.95 -18.26 -7.30
N GLY A 54 -8.62 -18.18 -7.33
CA GLY A 54 -7.80 -18.98 -8.26
C GLY A 54 -8.02 -18.64 -9.73
N LYS A 55 -8.16 -17.34 -10.05
CA LYS A 55 -8.47 -16.87 -11.41
C LYS A 55 -7.33 -16.09 -12.05
N ALA A 56 -7.20 -16.21 -13.37
CA ALA A 56 -6.50 -15.25 -14.22
C ALA A 56 -7.53 -14.26 -14.79
N VAL A 57 -7.45 -13.00 -14.37
CA VAL A 57 -8.42 -11.95 -14.70
C VAL A 57 -7.82 -10.99 -15.72
N TYR A 58 -8.40 -10.92 -16.90
CA TYR A 58 -7.97 -10.05 -18.01
C TYR A 58 -8.90 -8.84 -18.17
N GLY A 59 -8.84 -7.93 -17.21
CA GLY A 59 -9.65 -6.73 -17.18
C GLY A 59 -9.59 -6.06 -15.81
N ASP A 60 -9.96 -4.79 -15.76
CA ASP A 60 -10.04 -4.05 -14.51
C ASP A 60 -11.35 -4.43 -13.79
N LEU A 61 -11.26 -4.83 -12.53
CA LEU A 61 -12.42 -5.18 -11.71
C LEU A 61 -13.00 -3.92 -11.06
N ARG A 62 -14.23 -3.59 -11.36
CA ARG A 62 -14.97 -2.50 -10.72
C ARG A 62 -15.94 -3.04 -9.67
N ILE A 63 -15.69 -2.73 -8.41
CA ILE A 63 -16.46 -3.27 -7.29
C ILE A 63 -17.59 -2.31 -6.93
N GLN A 64 -18.83 -2.81 -6.97
CA GLN A 64 -20.05 -2.08 -6.64
C GLN A 64 -20.94 -2.88 -5.69
N ALA A 65 -20.37 -3.76 -4.89
CA ALA A 65 -21.08 -4.67 -4.00
C ALA A 65 -20.36 -4.83 -2.66
N LYS A 66 -21.11 -5.35 -1.68
CA LYS A 66 -20.62 -5.66 -0.33
C LYS A 66 -20.04 -7.07 -0.25
N ASN A 67 -19.10 -7.29 0.69
CA ASN A 67 -18.56 -8.60 1.04
C ASN A 67 -17.95 -9.36 -0.15
N VAL A 68 -17.34 -8.66 -1.09
CA VAL A 68 -16.64 -9.28 -2.23
C VAL A 68 -15.29 -9.79 -1.76
N ILE A 69 -14.90 -10.97 -2.23
CA ILE A 69 -13.60 -11.60 -1.94
C ILE A 69 -12.88 -11.87 -3.26
N ILE A 70 -11.67 -11.33 -3.42
CA ILE A 70 -10.79 -11.60 -4.54
C ILE A 70 -9.51 -12.20 -3.94
N ARG A 71 -9.23 -13.46 -4.26
CA ARG A 71 -8.09 -14.13 -3.64
C ARG A 71 -7.39 -15.13 -4.55
N ASN A 72 -6.11 -15.37 -4.25
CA ASN A 72 -5.27 -16.38 -4.92
C ASN A 72 -5.32 -16.26 -6.45
N SER A 73 -5.48 -15.04 -6.95
CA SER A 73 -5.76 -14.76 -8.36
C SER A 73 -4.70 -13.85 -8.97
N TYR A 74 -4.48 -14.01 -10.27
CA TYR A 74 -3.61 -13.10 -11.03
C TYR A 74 -4.49 -12.08 -11.77
N LEU A 75 -4.30 -10.80 -11.45
CA LEU A 75 -4.95 -9.66 -12.09
C LEU A 75 -4.01 -9.13 -13.17
N HIS A 76 -4.24 -9.52 -14.44
CA HIS A 76 -3.57 -8.99 -15.62
C HIS A 76 -4.05 -7.58 -15.98
N CYS A 77 -5.16 -7.17 -15.36
CA CYS A 77 -5.85 -5.90 -15.56
C CYS A 77 -6.32 -5.68 -17.02
N GLY A 78 -6.78 -4.48 -17.35
CA GLY A 78 -7.24 -4.16 -18.69
C GLY A 78 -6.12 -3.93 -19.68
N THR A 79 -6.41 -4.15 -20.95
CA THR A 79 -5.47 -3.92 -22.05
C THR A 79 -5.53 -2.48 -22.57
N ASN A 80 -6.60 -1.75 -22.30
CA ASN A 80 -6.81 -0.35 -22.72
C ASN A 80 -6.37 0.60 -21.61
N ILE A 81 -5.88 1.78 -22.00
CA ILE A 81 -5.62 2.87 -21.06
C ILE A 81 -6.98 3.37 -20.56
N PRO A 82 -7.22 3.45 -19.22
CA PRO A 82 -8.42 4.06 -18.69
C PRO A 82 -8.53 5.53 -19.10
N SER A 83 -9.74 6.06 -19.17
CA SER A 83 -9.98 7.48 -19.48
C SER A 83 -9.71 8.44 -18.31
N GLY A 84 -9.35 7.92 -17.15
CA GLY A 84 -9.04 8.64 -15.91
C GLY A 84 -8.57 7.68 -14.84
N ASN A 85 -8.21 8.20 -13.68
CA ASN A 85 -7.68 7.42 -12.57
C ASN A 85 -8.63 6.26 -12.21
N SER A 86 -8.07 5.06 -12.16
CA SER A 86 -8.75 3.82 -11.91
C SER A 86 -7.77 2.83 -11.28
N GLY A 87 -8.21 1.62 -10.98
CA GLY A 87 -7.36 0.55 -10.46
C GLY A 87 -7.57 -0.75 -11.22
N CYS A 88 -6.60 -1.64 -11.14
CA CYS A 88 -6.83 -3.06 -11.44
C CYS A 88 -8.02 -3.59 -10.64
N ILE A 89 -8.16 -3.11 -9.41
CA ILE A 89 -9.34 -3.27 -8.56
C ILE A 89 -9.79 -1.87 -8.13
N ASP A 90 -10.92 -1.43 -8.65
CA ASP A 90 -11.54 -0.14 -8.34
C ASP A 90 -12.68 -0.33 -7.34
N ALA A 91 -12.48 0.16 -6.11
CA ALA A 91 -13.41 0.12 -4.98
C ALA A 91 -13.93 1.51 -4.59
N ASN A 92 -14.04 2.45 -5.55
CA ASN A 92 -14.51 3.81 -5.28
C ASN A 92 -16.05 3.96 -5.17
N SER A 93 -16.82 2.92 -5.51
CA SER A 93 -18.27 2.99 -5.41
C SER A 93 -18.74 3.11 -3.97
N GLY A 94 -19.70 4.01 -3.68
CA GLY A 94 -20.30 4.15 -2.36
C GLY A 94 -21.01 2.90 -1.83
N THR A 95 -21.25 1.89 -2.67
CA THR A 95 -21.85 0.60 -2.28
C THR A 95 -20.84 -0.40 -1.75
N VAL A 96 -19.53 -0.15 -1.93
CA VAL A 96 -18.48 -1.03 -1.41
C VAL A 96 -18.51 -1.06 0.10
N TYR A 97 -18.40 -2.26 0.65
CA TYR A 97 -18.25 -2.52 2.07
C TYR A 97 -17.57 -3.88 2.25
N ASN A 98 -16.56 -3.93 3.12
CA ASN A 98 -15.85 -5.17 3.48
C ASN A 98 -15.34 -5.95 2.26
N LEU A 99 -14.64 -5.27 1.34
CA LEU A 99 -13.93 -5.92 0.24
C LEU A 99 -12.65 -6.60 0.78
N GLN A 100 -12.43 -7.86 0.43
CA GLN A 100 -11.23 -8.62 0.78
C GLN A 100 -10.39 -8.89 -0.46
N VAL A 101 -9.13 -8.43 -0.49
CA VAL A 101 -8.17 -8.65 -1.59
C VAL A 101 -6.95 -9.36 -1.00
N LEU A 102 -6.88 -10.70 -1.19
CA LEU A 102 -5.99 -11.55 -0.41
C LEU A 102 -5.13 -12.44 -1.31
N ASN A 103 -3.80 -12.42 -1.14
CA ASN A 103 -2.88 -13.32 -1.85
C ASN A 103 -3.01 -13.24 -3.38
N ASN A 104 -3.18 -12.02 -3.93
CA ASN A 104 -3.25 -11.84 -5.37
C ASN A 104 -1.95 -11.28 -5.95
N THR A 105 -1.62 -11.69 -7.16
CA THR A 105 -0.62 -11.02 -7.98
C THR A 105 -1.34 -10.00 -8.86
N ILE A 106 -1.00 -8.72 -8.71
CA ILE A 106 -1.61 -7.59 -9.41
C ILE A 106 -0.54 -6.91 -10.26
N ILE A 107 -0.42 -7.35 -11.50
CA ILE A 107 0.62 -6.89 -12.43
C ILE A 107 -0.06 -6.70 -13.78
N PRO A 108 -0.33 -5.46 -14.23
CA PRO A 108 -0.97 -5.20 -15.50
C PRO A 108 -0.08 -5.65 -16.67
N ASP A 109 -0.64 -6.38 -17.63
CA ASP A 109 0.04 -6.72 -18.88
C ASP A 109 0.42 -5.47 -19.67
N ARG A 110 -0.43 -4.43 -19.59
CA ARG A 110 -0.17 -3.11 -20.17
C ARG A 110 -0.32 -2.03 -19.07
N PRO A 111 0.79 -1.60 -18.48
CA PRO A 111 0.79 -0.48 -17.54
C PRO A 111 0.22 0.80 -18.14
N SER A 112 -0.34 1.65 -17.31
CA SER A 112 -0.90 2.95 -17.69
C SER A 112 -0.71 3.96 -16.57
N TYR A 113 -0.53 5.22 -16.94
CA TYR A 113 -0.46 6.34 -15.99
C TYR A 113 -1.76 6.61 -15.21
N TYR A 114 -2.86 5.94 -15.57
CA TYR A 114 -4.15 6.01 -14.86
C TYR A 114 -4.54 4.74 -14.13
N ARG A 115 -3.68 3.72 -14.10
CA ARG A 115 -4.04 2.42 -13.50
C ARG A 115 -3.21 2.13 -12.26
N ASP A 116 -3.86 2.25 -11.10
CA ASP A 116 -3.32 1.82 -9.82
C ASP A 116 -3.54 0.32 -9.59
N GLY A 117 -2.93 -0.22 -8.55
CA GLY A 117 -3.17 -1.60 -8.14
C GLY A 117 -4.57 -1.79 -7.55
N ILE A 118 -4.81 -1.21 -6.38
CA ILE A 118 -6.12 -1.19 -5.71
C ILE A 118 -6.43 0.25 -5.34
N VAL A 119 -7.61 0.75 -5.68
CA VAL A 119 -8.01 2.12 -5.36
C VAL A 119 -9.41 2.17 -4.72
N GLY A 120 -9.58 3.03 -3.71
CA GLY A 120 -10.89 3.27 -3.09
C GLY A 120 -10.90 3.22 -1.57
N HIS A 121 -11.92 2.56 -1.02
CA HIS A 121 -12.23 2.51 0.41
C HIS A 121 -12.87 1.17 0.80
N GLU A 122 -13.05 0.93 2.10
CA GLU A 122 -13.75 -0.23 2.66
C GLU A 122 -13.12 -1.57 2.23
N TYR A 123 -11.76 -1.61 2.16
CA TYR A 123 -11.07 -2.81 1.75
C TYR A 123 -9.99 -3.27 2.74
N THR A 124 -9.76 -4.58 2.74
CA THR A 124 -8.58 -5.22 3.32
C THR A 124 -7.73 -5.78 2.18
N ALA A 125 -6.49 -5.29 2.05
CA ALA A 125 -5.48 -5.80 1.12
C ALA A 125 -4.38 -6.53 1.92
N ARG A 126 -4.24 -7.84 1.72
CA ARG A 126 -3.30 -8.64 2.50
C ARG A 126 -2.56 -9.66 1.63
N TYR A 127 -1.24 -9.75 1.83
CA TYR A 127 -0.35 -10.67 1.11
C TYR A 127 -0.41 -10.54 -0.42
N ASN A 128 -0.73 -9.35 -0.94
CA ASN A 128 -0.71 -9.14 -2.39
C ASN A 128 0.69 -8.77 -2.87
N HIS A 129 1.02 -9.21 -4.07
CA HIS A 129 2.20 -8.81 -4.84
C HIS A 129 1.74 -7.82 -5.92
N ILE A 130 2.14 -6.57 -5.81
CA ILE A 130 1.69 -5.47 -6.68
C ILE A 130 2.91 -4.85 -7.35
N SER A 131 2.90 -4.79 -8.68
CA SER A 131 3.95 -4.10 -9.43
C SER A 131 3.45 -3.63 -10.79
N ARG A 132 4.23 -2.77 -11.46
CA ARG A 132 3.97 -2.22 -12.79
C ARG A 132 2.66 -1.41 -12.90
N THR A 133 2.11 -1.00 -11.79
CA THR A 133 0.97 -0.06 -11.70
C THR A 133 1.48 1.38 -11.63
N ASN A 134 0.60 2.38 -11.78
CA ASN A 134 0.93 3.77 -11.51
C ASN A 134 1.20 3.93 -10.02
N ASP A 135 0.17 3.86 -9.18
CA ASP A 135 0.32 3.71 -7.74
C ASP A 135 0.03 2.26 -7.30
N GLY A 136 0.58 1.86 -6.16
CA GLY A 136 0.30 0.53 -5.63
C GLY A 136 -1.09 0.45 -5.00
N LEU A 137 -1.34 1.26 -3.98
CA LEU A 137 -2.63 1.38 -3.28
C LEU A 137 -3.07 2.84 -3.22
N GLY A 138 -4.28 3.13 -3.65
CA GLY A 138 -4.95 4.42 -3.46
C GLY A 138 -6.02 4.32 -2.35
N ILE A 139 -5.95 5.20 -1.34
CA ILE A 139 -6.86 5.20 -0.19
C ILE A 139 -7.60 6.52 -0.14
N PHE A 140 -8.92 6.43 -0.18
CA PHE A 140 -9.84 7.56 -0.17
C PHE A 140 -10.95 7.36 0.86
N ASN A 141 -11.62 8.43 1.26
CA ASN A 141 -12.83 8.31 2.05
C ASN A 141 -14.00 7.82 1.18
N LYS A 142 -14.91 7.11 1.79
CA LYS A 142 -16.16 6.68 1.16
C LYS A 142 -16.98 7.88 0.70
N PRO A 143 -17.49 7.91 -0.55
CA PRO A 143 -18.32 9.00 -1.05
C PRO A 143 -19.64 9.14 -0.28
N GLY A 144 -20.35 10.26 -0.50
CA GLY A 144 -21.63 10.52 0.16
C GLY A 144 -21.49 11.18 1.54
N GLY A 145 -20.39 11.94 1.76
CA GLY A 145 -20.17 12.71 3.00
C GLY A 145 -19.56 11.88 4.15
N SER A 146 -19.25 10.61 3.94
CA SER A 146 -18.53 9.82 4.93
C SER A 146 -17.10 10.31 5.08
N VAL A 147 -16.61 10.30 6.32
CA VAL A 147 -15.18 10.56 6.62
C VAL A 147 -14.35 9.28 6.72
N ASN A 148 -14.97 8.11 6.60
CA ASN A 148 -14.29 6.83 6.79
C ASN A 148 -13.70 6.32 5.48
N ALA A 149 -12.46 5.86 5.52
CA ALA A 149 -11.85 5.02 4.52
C ALA A 149 -12.02 3.53 4.87
N ASN A 150 -11.86 3.18 6.15
CA ASN A 150 -11.94 1.79 6.66
C ASN A 150 -11.05 0.85 5.83
N VAL A 151 -9.75 1.16 5.76
CA VAL A 151 -8.78 0.41 4.95
C VAL A 151 -7.75 -0.25 5.85
N THR A 152 -7.50 -1.52 5.60
CA THR A 152 -6.39 -2.28 6.18
C THR A 152 -5.49 -2.80 5.07
N ALA A 153 -4.22 -2.41 5.07
CA ALA A 153 -3.19 -2.89 4.15
C ALA A 153 -2.07 -3.58 4.94
N GLU A 154 -1.92 -4.89 4.77
CA GLU A 154 -0.98 -5.69 5.56
C GLU A 154 -0.23 -6.72 4.73
N TYR A 155 1.05 -6.90 5.02
CA TYR A 155 1.89 -7.95 4.41
C TYR A 155 1.92 -7.89 2.88
N ASN A 156 1.67 -6.73 2.26
CA ASN A 156 1.77 -6.61 0.81
C ASN A 156 3.22 -6.32 0.39
N TYR A 157 3.59 -6.78 -0.80
CA TYR A 157 4.82 -6.40 -1.47
C TYR A 157 4.48 -5.51 -2.66
N ILE A 158 4.93 -4.26 -2.62
CA ILE A 158 4.65 -3.22 -3.63
C ILE A 158 5.97 -2.69 -4.14
N HIS A 159 6.22 -2.82 -5.44
CA HIS A 159 7.49 -2.44 -6.03
C HIS A 159 7.40 -2.25 -7.54
N ASP A 160 8.48 -1.75 -8.15
CA ASP A 160 8.63 -1.57 -9.60
C ASP A 160 7.40 -0.92 -10.25
N LEU A 161 6.93 0.18 -9.65
CA LEU A 161 5.86 1.00 -10.19
C LEU A 161 6.28 1.58 -11.55
N THR A 162 5.34 1.84 -12.44
CA THR A 162 5.62 2.29 -13.79
C THR A 162 5.61 3.81 -13.88
N HIS A 163 6.74 4.39 -14.24
CA HIS A 163 6.86 5.82 -14.48
C HIS A 163 6.63 6.16 -15.95
N TRP A 164 5.98 7.30 -16.18
CA TRP A 164 5.78 7.91 -17.49
C TRP A 164 6.23 9.36 -17.48
N ASN A 165 7.10 9.76 -18.41
CA ASN A 165 7.46 11.17 -18.59
C ASN A 165 6.28 12.00 -19.15
N HIS A 166 5.33 11.35 -19.83
CA HIS A 166 4.12 11.95 -20.37
C HIS A 166 2.91 11.54 -19.54
N ASP A 167 2.53 12.39 -18.61
CA ASP A 167 1.31 12.26 -17.83
C ASP A 167 0.39 13.44 -18.16
N PRO A 168 -0.84 13.21 -18.66
CA PRO A 168 -1.79 14.30 -18.93
C PRO A 168 -2.13 15.15 -17.71
N ALA A 169 -1.96 14.63 -16.51
CA ALA A 169 -2.23 15.35 -15.24
C ALA A 169 -1.03 16.14 -14.72
N HIS A 170 0.20 15.79 -15.12
CA HIS A 170 1.42 16.39 -14.58
C HIS A 170 2.45 16.64 -15.68
N SER A 171 2.90 17.87 -15.81
CA SER A 171 3.88 18.28 -16.82
C SER A 171 5.29 17.70 -16.63
N ASP A 172 5.57 17.18 -15.45
CA ASP A 172 6.84 16.62 -15.03
C ASP A 172 6.83 15.07 -14.92
N GLY A 173 5.80 14.44 -15.48
CA GLY A 173 5.61 12.99 -15.48
C GLY A 173 4.80 12.48 -14.30
N THR A 174 4.60 11.17 -14.23
CA THR A 174 3.85 10.53 -13.16
C THR A 174 4.56 10.63 -11.81
N HIS A 175 3.76 10.83 -10.76
CA HIS A 175 4.20 10.80 -9.37
C HIS A 175 3.73 9.47 -8.75
N ASN A 176 4.58 8.45 -8.84
CA ASN A 176 4.23 7.09 -8.47
C ASN A 176 4.42 6.86 -6.98
N ASP A 177 3.34 6.67 -6.26
CA ASP A 177 3.37 6.37 -4.83
C ASP A 177 3.11 4.87 -4.58
N GLY A 178 3.92 4.26 -3.72
CA GLY A 178 3.65 2.88 -3.32
C GLY A 178 2.29 2.75 -2.65
N ILE A 179 2.00 3.63 -1.71
CA ILE A 179 0.69 3.80 -1.09
C ILE A 179 0.37 5.29 -1.06
N GLN A 180 -0.75 5.69 -1.65
CA GLN A 180 -1.25 7.07 -1.66
C GLN A 180 -2.51 7.19 -0.79
N VAL A 181 -2.47 8.00 0.27
CA VAL A 181 -3.61 8.29 1.14
C VAL A 181 -4.05 9.73 0.94
N GLN A 182 -5.23 9.94 0.36
CA GLN A 182 -5.74 11.29 0.06
C GLN A 182 -6.89 11.74 0.95
N GLY A 183 -7.45 10.86 1.75
CA GLY A 183 -8.50 11.21 2.70
C GLY A 183 -9.08 10.02 3.42
N GLY A 184 -9.74 10.29 4.55
CA GLY A 184 -10.49 9.32 5.31
C GLY A 184 -9.88 8.94 6.66
N GLN A 185 -10.63 8.16 7.41
CA GLN A 185 -10.29 7.71 8.76
C GLN A 185 -10.31 6.19 8.83
N ASN A 186 -9.77 5.64 9.93
CA ASN A 186 -9.68 4.22 10.20
C ASN A 186 -8.81 3.51 9.14
N ILE A 187 -7.55 3.92 9.08
CA ILE A 187 -6.58 3.40 8.12
C ILE A 187 -5.46 2.70 8.89
N THR A 188 -5.23 1.44 8.58
CA THR A 188 -4.12 0.64 9.13
C THR A 188 -3.21 0.16 8.01
N ILE A 189 -1.94 0.53 8.08
CA ILE A 189 -0.90 0.11 7.12
C ILE A 189 0.22 -0.53 7.95
N ARG A 190 0.38 -1.85 7.87
CA ARG A 190 1.39 -2.54 8.67
C ARG A 190 2.00 -3.76 7.99
N TYR A 191 3.25 -4.02 8.32
CA TYR A 191 4.01 -5.18 7.83
C TYR A 191 4.13 -5.25 6.30
N ASN A 192 3.93 -4.14 5.57
CA ASN A 192 4.13 -4.12 4.13
C ASN A 192 5.59 -3.88 3.78
N ASN A 193 6.05 -4.40 2.66
CA ASN A 193 7.29 -4.02 2.01
C ASN A 193 6.96 -3.15 0.79
N VAL A 194 7.30 -1.87 0.86
CA VAL A 194 6.95 -0.88 -0.15
C VAL A 194 8.20 -0.19 -0.67
N VAL A 195 8.45 -0.35 -1.95
CA VAL A 195 9.62 0.19 -2.64
C VAL A 195 9.15 1.30 -3.59
N GLY A 196 9.47 2.54 -3.25
CA GLY A 196 9.15 3.71 -4.07
C GLY A 196 10.04 3.82 -5.32
N SER A 197 9.71 4.76 -6.17
CA SER A 197 10.43 5.00 -7.44
C SER A 197 11.65 5.92 -7.26
N VAL A 198 12.71 5.76 -8.08
CA VAL A 198 13.94 6.58 -7.99
C VAL A 198 14.65 6.89 -9.31
N VAL A 199 14.30 6.28 -10.42
CA VAL A 199 14.99 6.41 -11.70
C VAL A 199 14.11 7.07 -12.75
N ALA A 200 14.62 7.95 -13.57
CA ALA A 200 13.88 8.56 -14.66
C ALA A 200 13.77 7.60 -15.86
N GLY A 201 12.65 7.64 -16.56
CA GLY A 201 12.40 6.87 -17.77
C GLY A 201 10.92 6.79 -18.10
N ASP A 202 10.61 6.08 -19.17
CA ASP A 202 9.25 5.77 -19.59
C ASP A 202 9.00 4.26 -19.57
N GLY A 203 7.85 3.87 -19.07
CA GLY A 203 7.38 2.49 -19.14
C GLY A 203 7.75 1.61 -17.94
N PRO A 204 7.47 0.31 -18.03
CA PRO A 204 7.67 -0.63 -16.95
C PRO A 204 9.13 -0.77 -16.51
N GLY A 205 9.36 -0.73 -15.21
CA GLY A 205 10.69 -0.86 -14.63
C GLY A 205 11.53 0.41 -14.68
N THR A 206 10.98 1.51 -15.16
CA THR A 206 11.60 2.83 -15.14
C THR A 206 10.96 3.70 -14.07
N TYR A 207 11.73 4.67 -13.55
CA TYR A 207 11.31 5.46 -12.40
C TYR A 207 11.66 6.92 -12.62
N GLY A 208 10.74 7.83 -12.31
CA GLY A 208 10.98 9.27 -12.46
C GLY A 208 11.82 9.87 -11.35
N THR A 209 12.52 10.94 -11.67
CA THR A 209 13.24 11.76 -10.70
C THR A 209 12.30 12.57 -9.81
N ASN A 210 11.11 12.88 -10.28
CA ASN A 210 10.01 13.48 -9.51
C ASN A 210 9.13 12.41 -8.88
N ALA A 211 9.67 11.23 -8.71
CA ALA A 211 8.98 10.10 -8.16
C ALA A 211 8.29 10.45 -6.85
N GLY A 212 7.16 9.85 -6.65
CA GLY A 212 6.41 9.90 -5.41
C GLY A 212 7.17 9.26 -4.25
N SER A 213 6.46 8.79 -3.29
CA SER A 213 6.99 8.19 -2.06
C SER A 213 6.65 6.70 -2.01
N ALA A 214 7.31 5.93 -1.15
CA ALA A 214 6.80 4.62 -0.81
C ALA A 214 5.44 4.75 -0.09
N LEU A 215 5.28 5.77 0.76
CA LEU A 215 3.99 6.17 1.33
C LEU A 215 3.84 7.69 1.26
N ILE A 216 2.78 8.17 0.61
CA ILE A 216 2.35 9.57 0.74
C ILE A 216 1.04 9.67 1.50
N VAL A 217 0.99 10.57 2.49
CA VAL A 217 -0.21 10.95 3.22
C VAL A 217 -0.52 12.40 2.86
N ASN A 218 -1.51 12.59 2.00
CA ASN A 218 -1.77 13.87 1.37
C ASN A 218 -3.26 14.24 1.47
N GLN A 219 -3.62 15.04 2.45
CA GLN A 219 -4.99 15.36 2.83
C GLN A 219 -5.71 16.25 1.79
N ASN A 220 -5.87 15.75 0.56
CA ASN A 220 -6.43 16.48 -0.58
C ASN A 220 -7.95 16.38 -0.68
N VAL A 221 -8.50 15.21 -0.42
CA VAL A 221 -9.91 14.88 -0.69
C VAL A 221 -10.76 15.00 0.57
N ALA A 222 -10.28 14.45 1.68
CA ALA A 222 -10.94 14.54 2.97
C ALA A 222 -9.90 14.57 4.09
N ARG A 223 -10.34 14.92 5.28
CA ARG A 223 -9.51 14.91 6.49
C ARG A 223 -9.02 13.48 6.78
N ILE A 224 -7.74 13.37 7.13
CA ILE A 224 -7.12 12.11 7.53
C ILE A 224 -6.97 12.08 9.05
N ALA A 225 -7.51 11.05 9.69
CA ALA A 225 -7.37 10.81 11.12
C ALA A 225 -7.47 9.32 11.45
N ASN A 226 -7.12 8.95 12.67
CA ASN A 226 -7.11 7.56 13.11
C ASN A 226 -6.38 6.65 12.10
N MET A 227 -5.15 7.07 11.76
CA MET A 227 -4.28 6.37 10.82
C MET A 227 -3.06 5.82 11.57
N VAL A 228 -2.79 4.54 11.39
CA VAL A 228 -1.64 3.83 11.96
C VAL A 228 -0.79 3.25 10.84
N VAL A 229 0.50 3.59 10.88
CA VAL A 229 1.54 3.08 9.98
C VAL A 229 2.60 2.42 10.84
N ASP A 230 2.60 1.10 10.89
CA ASP A 230 3.35 0.34 11.88
C ASP A 230 4.13 -0.83 11.26
N SER A 231 5.38 -0.98 11.64
CA SER A 231 6.19 -2.16 11.32
C SER A 231 6.30 -2.47 9.81
N ASN A 232 6.28 -1.44 8.95
CA ASN A 232 6.49 -1.61 7.51
C ASN A 232 7.98 -1.48 7.16
N TRP A 233 8.35 -1.98 5.99
CA TRP A 233 9.62 -1.73 5.31
C TRP A 233 9.36 -0.74 4.18
N PHE A 234 10.01 0.43 4.26
CA PHE A 234 9.92 1.48 3.26
C PHE A 234 11.29 1.80 2.69
N ASP A 235 11.44 1.76 1.39
CA ASP A 235 12.67 2.16 0.71
C ASP A 235 12.37 2.99 -0.53
N ARG A 236 13.39 3.72 -1.02
CA ARG A 236 13.32 4.54 -2.21
C ARG A 236 12.27 5.69 -2.11
N GLY A 237 11.83 6.19 -3.26
CA GLY A 237 11.02 7.40 -3.36
C GLY A 237 11.84 8.68 -3.15
N GLN A 238 11.24 9.83 -3.40
CA GLN A 238 11.85 11.12 -3.07
C GLN A 238 12.14 11.20 -1.56
N ASN A 239 11.15 10.90 -0.75
CA ASN A 239 11.24 10.48 0.64
C ASN A 239 10.43 9.20 0.75
N SER A 240 10.89 8.22 1.53
CA SER A 240 10.13 6.97 1.65
C SER A 240 8.76 7.20 2.26
N VAL A 241 8.64 8.11 3.23
CA VAL A 241 7.34 8.57 3.75
C VAL A 241 7.24 10.08 3.65
N CYS A 242 6.14 10.56 3.06
CA CYS A 242 5.84 11.98 2.93
C CYS A 242 4.46 12.27 3.53
N ILE A 243 4.39 13.20 4.50
CA ILE A 243 3.14 13.59 5.18
C ILE A 243 2.88 15.06 4.93
N GLN A 244 1.70 15.37 4.33
CA GLN A 244 1.29 16.73 3.96
C GLN A 244 -0.13 17.02 4.43
N TYR A 245 -0.41 18.22 4.89
CA TYR A 245 -1.77 18.60 5.28
C TYR A 245 -2.63 19.12 4.10
N ARG A 246 -2.07 19.72 3.09
CA ARG A 246 -2.76 20.23 1.89
C ARG A 246 -4.05 21.02 2.20
N LYS A 247 -5.19 20.61 1.64
CA LYS A 247 -6.47 21.30 1.70
C LYS A 247 -7.06 21.38 3.10
N TYR A 248 -6.85 20.36 3.93
CA TYR A 248 -7.37 20.27 5.29
C TYR A 248 -6.22 20.38 6.29
N SER A 249 -6.44 21.01 7.43
CA SER A 249 -5.47 21.07 8.53
C SER A 249 -5.55 19.84 9.45
N ASN A 250 -4.55 19.68 10.31
CA ASN A 250 -4.55 18.67 11.36
C ASN A 250 -4.58 17.21 10.88
N VAL A 251 -3.70 16.87 9.93
CA VAL A 251 -3.40 15.46 9.62
C VAL A 251 -2.90 14.76 10.90
N THR A 252 -3.52 13.62 11.24
CA THR A 252 -3.17 12.83 12.43
C THR A 252 -2.76 11.42 12.02
N VAL A 253 -1.51 11.07 12.29
CA VAL A 253 -0.89 9.80 11.93
C VAL A 253 -0.04 9.27 13.07
N THR A 254 -0.18 7.99 13.41
CA THR A 254 0.81 7.26 14.20
C THR A 254 1.76 6.55 13.23
N LEU A 255 3.04 6.93 13.25
CA LEU A 255 4.09 6.37 12.39
C LEU A 255 5.16 5.76 13.28
N GLN A 256 5.16 4.43 13.43
CA GLN A 256 5.97 3.76 14.44
C GLN A 256 6.57 2.44 13.93
N ASN A 257 7.69 2.04 14.51
CA ASN A 257 8.36 0.74 14.32
C ASN A 257 8.67 0.40 12.84
N ASN A 258 8.65 1.38 11.94
CA ASN A 258 8.94 1.12 10.52
C ASN A 258 10.45 1.04 10.28
N HIS A 259 10.83 0.22 9.32
CA HIS A 259 12.19 0.02 8.85
C HIS A 259 12.41 0.77 7.55
N PHE A 260 13.47 1.55 7.46
CA PHE A 260 13.78 2.37 6.28
C PHE A 260 15.06 1.90 5.59
N GLY A 261 14.97 1.63 4.28
CA GLY A 261 16.14 1.51 3.43
C GLY A 261 16.83 2.88 3.24
N ARG A 262 18.03 2.92 2.61
CA ARG A 262 18.80 4.15 2.43
C ARG A 262 18.80 4.70 1.01
N ASN A 263 17.87 4.25 0.17
CA ASN A 263 17.89 4.56 -1.27
C ASN A 263 16.93 5.69 -1.67
N GLN A 264 16.59 6.60 -0.75
CA GLN A 264 15.74 7.75 -1.07
C GLN A 264 16.41 8.65 -2.11
N TYR A 265 15.60 9.15 -3.05
CA TYR A 265 15.98 10.20 -3.97
C TYR A 265 15.49 11.54 -3.40
N ASN A 266 16.40 12.33 -2.90
CA ASN A 266 16.04 13.66 -2.40
C ASN A 266 16.18 14.69 -3.52
N PHE A 267 15.06 15.27 -3.92
CA PHE A 267 15.02 16.32 -4.92
C PHE A 267 15.67 17.60 -4.38
N GLY A 268 16.78 18.01 -4.95
CA GLY A 268 17.34 19.34 -4.72
C GLY A 268 18.41 19.47 -3.63
N GLY A 269 19.12 18.41 -3.26
CA GLY A 269 20.38 18.64 -2.61
C GLY A 269 20.70 17.96 -1.29
N GLY A 270 21.56 17.06 -1.36
CA GLY A 270 22.58 16.77 -0.34
C GLY A 270 22.19 15.86 0.82
N SER A 271 20.97 15.86 1.30
CA SER A 271 20.59 15.01 2.44
C SER A 271 19.42 14.10 2.08
N LYS A 272 19.62 12.81 2.22
CA LYS A 272 18.56 11.83 2.02
C LYS A 272 17.80 11.63 3.33
N TYR A 273 16.53 12.00 3.33
CA TYR A 273 15.64 11.83 4.49
C TYR A 273 14.60 10.76 4.19
N PRO A 274 14.43 9.75 5.06
CA PRO A 274 13.40 8.74 4.88
C PRO A 274 12.00 9.29 5.11
N ILE A 275 11.83 10.23 6.04
CA ILE A 275 10.54 10.79 6.44
C ILE A 275 10.54 12.31 6.24
N ARG A 276 9.56 12.82 5.52
CA ARG A 276 9.31 14.25 5.37
C ARG A 276 7.92 14.62 5.87
N ILE A 277 7.85 15.60 6.76
CA ILE A 277 6.60 16.13 7.31
C ILE A 277 6.53 17.61 6.94
N TYR A 278 5.57 17.97 6.08
CA TYR A 278 5.32 19.35 5.71
C TYR A 278 4.48 20.05 6.78
N SER A 279 4.85 21.28 7.11
CA SER A 279 4.11 22.13 8.05
C SER A 279 3.78 21.42 9.37
N LYS A 280 4.81 21.06 10.10
CA LYS A 280 4.74 20.32 11.38
C LYS A 280 3.70 20.89 12.36
N SER A 281 3.45 22.22 12.34
CA SER A 281 2.44 22.88 13.16
C SER A 281 1.00 22.48 12.82
N LYS A 282 0.77 21.89 11.65
CA LYS A 282 -0.55 21.46 11.15
C LYS A 282 -0.65 19.95 10.96
N SER A 283 0.33 19.22 11.43
CA SER A 283 0.37 17.76 11.35
C SER A 283 0.71 17.21 12.72
N SER A 284 -0.08 16.27 13.20
CA SER A 284 0.17 15.53 14.44
C SER A 284 0.67 14.14 14.05
N VAL A 285 1.98 13.93 14.16
CA VAL A 285 2.62 12.64 13.88
C VAL A 285 3.28 12.14 15.14
N SER A 286 2.81 10.99 15.63
CA SER A 286 3.33 10.31 16.82
C SER A 286 4.17 9.08 16.45
N GLY A 287 4.93 8.55 17.41
CA GLY A 287 5.70 7.31 17.27
C GLY A 287 7.00 7.43 16.45
N LEU A 288 7.39 8.62 16.01
CA LEU A 288 8.54 8.83 15.11
C LEU A 288 9.85 8.23 15.63
N TRP A 289 10.07 8.22 16.92
CA TRP A 289 11.31 7.79 17.56
C TRP A 289 11.51 6.26 17.59
N THR A 290 10.50 5.49 17.26
CA THR A 290 10.57 4.01 17.18
C THR A 290 10.95 3.51 15.80
N ASN A 291 10.96 4.39 14.79
CA ASN A 291 11.35 4.03 13.42
C ASN A 291 12.88 3.89 13.29
N ARG A 292 13.35 2.98 12.47
CA ARG A 292 14.76 2.60 12.40
C ARG A 292 15.23 2.44 10.96
N TRP A 293 16.55 2.51 10.76
CA TRP A 293 17.16 2.06 9.52
C TRP A 293 17.17 0.53 9.45
N GLU A 294 16.94 -0.03 8.26
CA GLU A 294 16.87 -1.48 8.07
C GLU A 294 18.24 -2.15 8.27
N ASP A 295 19.33 -1.48 7.90
CA ASP A 295 20.69 -2.03 7.90
C ASP A 295 21.37 -2.13 9.26
N ASN A 296 20.98 -1.34 10.22
CA ASN A 296 21.65 -1.29 11.52
C ASN A 296 20.70 -1.32 12.73
N MET A 297 19.40 -1.40 12.50
CA MET A 297 18.39 -1.42 13.57
C MET A 297 18.49 -0.26 14.56
N SER A 298 19.10 0.87 14.14
CA SER A 298 19.33 2.06 14.94
C SER A 298 18.49 3.25 14.52
#